data_3e5829f416da578e62f5788cf5f1a2e5
#
_entry.id   3e5829f416da578e62f5788cf5f1a2e5
#
_cell.length_a   1.000
_cell.length_b   1.000
_cell.length_c   1.000
_cell.angle_alpha   90.00
_cell.angle_beta   90.00
_cell.angle_gamma   90.00
#
_symmetry.space_group_name_H-M   'P 1'
#
loop_
_entity.id
_entity.type
_entity.pdbx_description
1 polymer ?
#
loop_
_entity_poly.entity_id
_entity_poly.type
_entity_poly.pdbx_seq_one_letter_code
_entity_poly.pdbx_strand_id
1 'polypeptide(L)'
;MGLGIGVYVKNSVDAVELYQQVFGLELGYHVKNPDGSFYHSELLRNGENFLSVVEASRDHADESLVQLGYEFDSAEEVKQAYDLLKEGGKIDMPIGELPWSPCAASVVDRFGIWWYLSSASHRPSEDYDYWNGNPLSSGDNEV
;
A
#
# COMPACT_ATOMS: atom_id res chain seq x y z
N MET A 1 -7.35 -20.11 7.85
CA MET A 1 -7.48 -18.89 8.66
C MET A 1 -6.38 -17.92 8.34
N GLY A 2 -6.68 -16.69 8.19
CA GLY A 2 -5.68 -15.69 7.87
C GLY A 2 -6.09 -14.33 8.38
N LEU A 3 -5.21 -13.36 8.20
CA LEU A 3 -5.46 -11.99 8.56
C LEU A 3 -6.31 -11.34 7.48
N GLY A 4 -7.39 -10.68 7.88
CA GLY A 4 -8.19 -9.88 6.96
C GLY A 4 -7.88 -8.42 7.16
N ILE A 5 -7.90 -7.68 6.06
CA ILE A 5 -7.65 -6.23 6.09
C ILE A 5 -8.86 -5.52 5.54
N GLY A 6 -9.42 -4.62 6.33
CA GLY A 6 -10.53 -3.79 5.90
C GLY A 6 -10.17 -2.32 6.04
N VAL A 7 -10.43 -1.55 5.00
CA VAL A 7 -10.20 -0.11 5.03
C VAL A 7 -11.53 0.60 4.96
N TYR A 8 -11.69 1.62 5.79
CA TYR A 8 -12.90 2.42 5.89
C TYR A 8 -12.60 3.79 5.32
N VAL A 9 -13.24 4.12 4.21
CA VAL A 9 -12.90 5.32 3.45
C VAL A 9 -14.16 6.06 3.05
N LYS A 10 -14.03 7.35 2.82
CA LYS A 10 -15.07 8.13 2.15
C LYS A 10 -14.92 7.90 0.66
N ASN A 11 -16.05 7.86 -0.05
CA ASN A 11 -16.09 7.58 -1.49
C ASN A 11 -15.56 6.18 -1.79
N SER A 12 -16.17 5.18 -1.17
CA SER A 12 -15.76 3.80 -1.33
C SER A 12 -15.79 3.31 -2.79
N VAL A 13 -16.72 3.83 -3.61
CA VAL A 13 -16.80 3.44 -5.01
C VAL A 13 -15.53 3.87 -5.74
N ASP A 14 -15.10 5.11 -5.53
CA ASP A 14 -13.87 5.60 -6.16
C ASP A 14 -12.65 4.87 -5.63
N ALA A 15 -12.63 4.53 -4.35
CA ALA A 15 -11.53 3.79 -3.75
C ALA A 15 -11.43 2.39 -4.36
N VAL A 16 -12.55 1.70 -4.52
CA VAL A 16 -12.57 0.39 -5.14
C VAL A 16 -12.01 0.47 -6.57
N GLU A 17 -12.44 1.44 -7.35
CA GLU A 17 -11.94 1.60 -8.71
C GLU A 17 -10.44 1.84 -8.74
N LEU A 18 -9.94 2.69 -7.85
CA LEU A 18 -8.51 2.98 -7.77
C LEU A 18 -7.72 1.72 -7.41
N TYR A 19 -8.15 1.00 -6.39
CA TYR A 19 -7.41 -0.18 -5.93
C TYR A 19 -7.48 -1.33 -6.94
N GLN A 20 -8.59 -1.45 -7.67
CA GLN A 20 -8.66 -2.41 -8.76
C GLN A 20 -7.63 -2.08 -9.85
N GLN A 21 -7.47 -0.81 -10.16
CA GLN A 21 -6.53 -0.38 -11.19
C GLN A 21 -5.09 -0.55 -10.72
N VAL A 22 -4.79 -0.15 -9.49
CA VAL A 22 -3.43 -0.18 -8.96
C VAL A 22 -2.92 -1.62 -8.79
N PHE A 23 -3.76 -2.48 -8.21
CA PHE A 23 -3.32 -3.82 -7.80
C PHE A 23 -3.87 -4.93 -8.69
N GLY A 24 -4.64 -4.60 -9.71
CA GLY A 24 -5.20 -5.61 -10.60
C GLY A 24 -6.21 -6.51 -9.92
N LEU A 25 -7.10 -5.92 -9.14
CA LEU A 25 -8.05 -6.69 -8.33
C LEU A 25 -9.40 -6.81 -9.00
N GLU A 26 -10.13 -7.86 -8.64
CA GLU A 26 -11.49 -8.07 -9.10
C GLU A 26 -12.45 -7.79 -7.95
N LEU A 27 -13.58 -7.14 -8.27
CA LEU A 27 -14.63 -6.93 -7.29
C LEU A 27 -15.37 -8.24 -7.08
N GLY A 28 -15.33 -8.73 -5.84
CA GLY A 28 -16.01 -9.95 -5.45
C GLY A 28 -17.33 -9.65 -4.77
N TYR A 29 -17.59 -10.35 -3.68
CA TYR A 29 -18.82 -10.16 -2.92
C TYR A 29 -18.92 -8.70 -2.46
N HIS A 30 -20.08 -8.10 -2.62
CA HIS A 30 -20.28 -6.73 -2.16
C HIS A 30 -21.75 -6.46 -1.88
N VAL A 31 -22.00 -5.51 -1.00
CA VAL A 31 -23.34 -5.04 -0.65
C VAL A 31 -23.28 -3.51 -0.70
N LYS A 32 -24.27 -2.91 -1.34
CA LYS A 32 -24.31 -1.46 -1.47
C LYS A 32 -25.28 -0.82 -0.50
N ASN A 33 -24.93 0.38 -0.07
CA ASN A 33 -25.85 1.26 0.64
C ASN A 33 -26.85 1.85 -0.36
N PRO A 34 -27.98 2.43 0.13
CA PRO A 34 -28.94 3.05 -0.77
C PRO A 34 -28.36 4.15 -1.66
N ASP A 35 -27.29 4.82 -1.22
CA ASP A 35 -26.67 5.90 -2.01
C ASP A 35 -25.66 5.36 -3.05
N GLY A 36 -25.49 4.05 -3.15
CA GLY A 36 -24.57 3.44 -4.09
C GLY A 36 -23.19 3.19 -3.56
N SER A 37 -22.84 3.71 -2.38
CA SER A 37 -21.55 3.42 -1.76
C SER A 37 -21.54 1.99 -1.24
N PHE A 38 -20.36 1.49 -0.88
CA PHE A 38 -20.22 0.11 -0.43
C PHE A 38 -20.42 -0.01 1.07
N TYR A 39 -21.49 -0.69 1.47
CA TYR A 39 -21.64 -1.13 2.85
C TYR A 39 -20.54 -2.15 3.18
N HIS A 40 -20.20 -2.99 2.22
CA HIS A 40 -19.12 -3.96 2.32
C HIS A 40 -18.70 -4.32 0.90
N SER A 41 -17.41 -4.46 0.68
CA SER A 41 -16.92 -4.97 -0.59
C SER A 41 -15.65 -5.77 -0.35
N GLU A 42 -15.41 -6.73 -1.24
CA GLU A 42 -14.21 -7.54 -1.20
C GLU A 42 -13.52 -7.42 -2.55
N LEU A 43 -12.25 -7.06 -2.51
CA LEU A 43 -11.42 -7.02 -3.70
C LEU A 43 -10.54 -8.25 -3.71
N LEU A 44 -10.61 -9.00 -4.81
CA LEU A 44 -10.00 -10.32 -4.90
C LEU A 44 -8.76 -10.30 -5.78
N ARG A 45 -7.79 -11.11 -5.39
CA ARG A 45 -6.63 -11.40 -6.21
C ARG A 45 -6.55 -12.90 -6.35
N ASN A 46 -6.58 -13.39 -7.59
CA ASN A 46 -6.57 -14.84 -7.87
C ASN A 46 -7.63 -15.59 -7.08
N GLY A 47 -8.82 -14.98 -6.94
CA GLY A 47 -9.95 -15.60 -6.27
C GLY A 47 -9.96 -15.50 -4.76
N GLU A 48 -8.92 -14.92 -4.16
CA GLU A 48 -8.83 -14.77 -2.72
C GLU A 48 -8.98 -13.32 -2.31
N ASN A 49 -9.58 -13.10 -1.14
CA ASN A 49 -9.78 -11.73 -0.66
C ASN A 49 -8.44 -11.10 -0.34
N PHE A 50 -8.15 -10.00 -1.04
CA PHE A 50 -6.94 -9.22 -0.85
C PHE A 50 -7.20 -8.08 0.14
N LEU A 51 -8.35 -7.41 0.00
CA LEU A 51 -8.65 -6.20 0.74
C LEU A 51 -10.16 -5.99 0.74
N SER A 52 -10.71 -5.59 1.89
CA SER A 52 -12.12 -5.17 1.97
C SER A 52 -12.18 -3.66 2.04
N VAL A 53 -13.15 -3.07 1.34
CA VAL A 53 -13.34 -1.62 1.31
C VAL A 53 -14.76 -1.31 1.74
N VAL A 54 -14.91 -0.44 2.72
CA VAL A 54 -16.18 -0.11 3.34
C VAL A 54 -16.32 1.40 3.38
N GLU A 55 -17.53 1.89 3.11
CA GLU A 55 -17.80 3.32 3.22
C GLU A 55 -17.75 3.74 4.69
N ALA A 56 -16.89 4.70 5.00
CA ALA A 56 -16.76 5.20 6.37
C ALA A 56 -17.99 6.01 6.75
N SER A 57 -18.53 5.74 7.93
CA SER A 57 -19.70 6.46 8.43
C SER A 57 -19.33 7.78 9.10
N ARG A 58 -18.04 7.99 9.35
CA ARG A 58 -17.55 9.20 10.02
C ARG A 58 -16.13 9.47 9.53
N ASP A 59 -15.66 10.69 9.78
CA ASP A 59 -14.30 11.04 9.43
C ASP A 59 -13.32 10.40 10.41
N HIS A 60 -12.17 10.03 9.89
CA HIS A 60 -11.09 9.48 10.69
C HIS A 60 -9.91 10.43 10.67
N ALA A 61 -8.92 10.17 11.52
CA ALA A 61 -7.71 10.97 11.55
C ALA A 61 -7.02 10.93 10.20
N ASP A 62 -6.32 12.02 9.87
CA ASP A 62 -5.66 12.14 8.58
C ASP A 62 -4.50 11.17 8.42
N GLU A 63 -3.94 10.70 9.52
CA GLU A 63 -2.77 9.82 9.46
C GLU A 63 -3.13 8.42 9.90
N SER A 64 -2.65 7.45 9.13
CA SER A 64 -2.80 6.05 9.48
C SER A 64 -1.60 5.58 10.29
N LEU A 65 -1.85 4.80 11.34
CA LEU A 65 -0.79 4.17 12.11
C LEU A 65 -0.48 2.77 11.57
N VAL A 66 -1.20 2.33 10.55
CA VAL A 66 -0.98 1.04 9.93
C VAL A 66 -0.61 1.27 8.48
N GLN A 67 0.55 0.77 8.09
CA GLN A 67 1.01 0.84 6.71
C GLN A 67 0.77 -0.50 6.04
N LEU A 68 0.18 -0.46 4.86
CA LEU A 68 -0.03 -1.65 4.05
C LEU A 68 1.08 -1.73 3.02
N GLY A 69 1.76 -2.85 2.95
CA GLY A 69 2.85 -3.03 2.00
C GLY A 69 2.44 -3.96 0.87
N TYR A 70 2.89 -3.64 -0.33
CA TYR A 70 2.69 -4.50 -1.47
C TYR A 70 3.95 -4.57 -2.31
N GLU A 71 4.38 -5.78 -2.61
CA GLU A 71 5.54 -6.00 -3.46
C GLU A 71 5.07 -6.36 -4.86
N PHE A 72 5.51 -5.57 -5.84
CA PHE A 72 5.22 -5.80 -7.25
C PHE A 72 6.33 -6.62 -7.88
N ASP A 73 6.06 -7.15 -9.06
CA ASP A 73 7.04 -7.97 -9.77
C ASP A 73 8.14 -7.16 -10.45
N SER A 74 7.88 -5.88 -10.71
CA SER A 74 8.84 -5.04 -11.43
C SER A 74 8.83 -3.61 -10.92
N ALA A 75 9.95 -2.91 -11.18
CA ALA A 75 10.05 -1.48 -10.88
C ALA A 75 9.04 -0.67 -11.67
N GLU A 76 8.75 -1.09 -12.90
CA GLU A 76 7.76 -0.42 -13.75
C GLU A 76 6.39 -0.40 -13.07
N GLU A 77 6.00 -1.53 -12.50
CA GLU A 77 4.71 -1.61 -11.80
C GLU A 77 4.69 -0.75 -10.55
N VAL A 78 5.80 -0.69 -9.81
CA VAL A 78 5.90 0.21 -8.66
C VAL A 78 5.67 1.65 -9.09
N LYS A 79 6.30 2.04 -10.18
CA LYS A 79 6.18 3.42 -10.69
C LYS A 79 4.74 3.73 -11.08
N GLN A 80 4.09 2.80 -11.78
CA GLN A 80 2.69 3.00 -12.17
C GLN A 80 1.78 3.13 -10.96
N ALA A 81 1.96 2.25 -9.97
CA ALA A 81 1.17 2.31 -8.74
C ALA A 81 1.42 3.61 -7.99
N TYR A 82 2.67 4.02 -7.90
CA TYR A 82 3.05 5.27 -7.25
C TYR A 82 2.38 6.46 -7.92
N ASP A 83 2.43 6.52 -9.24
CA ASP A 83 1.84 7.65 -9.98
C ASP A 83 0.33 7.72 -9.76
N LEU A 84 -0.34 6.57 -9.68
CA LEU A 84 -1.78 6.52 -9.45
C LEU A 84 -2.15 6.87 -8.01
N LEU A 85 -1.43 6.32 -7.05
CA LEU A 85 -1.77 6.50 -5.64
C LEU A 85 -1.43 7.88 -5.11
N LYS A 86 -0.40 8.54 -5.66
CA LYS A 86 -0.01 9.85 -5.15
C LYS A 86 -0.99 10.96 -5.54
N GLU A 87 -1.83 10.73 -6.56
CA GLU A 87 -2.77 11.75 -7.04
C GLU A 87 -3.78 12.10 -5.95
N GLY A 88 -3.79 13.36 -5.55
CA GLY A 88 -4.67 13.86 -4.49
C GLY A 88 -4.27 13.40 -3.11
N GLY A 89 -3.19 12.65 -3.00
CA GLY A 89 -2.69 12.17 -1.74
C GLY A 89 -1.41 12.90 -1.32
N LYS A 90 -0.56 12.18 -0.60
CA LYS A 90 0.65 12.76 -0.05
C LYS A 90 1.81 11.77 -0.23
N ILE A 91 2.92 12.25 -0.74
CA ILE A 91 4.13 11.43 -0.84
C ILE A 91 4.79 11.42 0.53
N ASP A 92 4.97 10.22 1.09
CA ASP A 92 5.66 10.04 2.35
C ASP A 92 7.14 9.78 2.09
N MET A 93 7.44 8.88 1.15
CA MET A 93 8.80 8.62 0.71
C MET A 93 8.80 8.57 -0.82
N PRO A 94 9.53 9.51 -1.47
CA PRO A 94 9.57 9.52 -2.94
C PRO A 94 10.10 8.21 -3.50
N ILE A 95 9.67 7.87 -4.71
CA ILE A 95 10.11 6.66 -5.37
C ILE A 95 11.62 6.69 -5.60
N GLY A 96 12.28 5.59 -5.30
CA GLY A 96 13.72 5.50 -5.46
C GLY A 96 14.24 4.16 -5.00
N GLU A 97 15.56 4.04 -5.05
CA GLU A 97 16.25 2.83 -4.63
C GLU A 97 16.48 2.85 -3.12
N LEU A 98 16.30 1.71 -2.49
CA LEU A 98 16.61 1.49 -1.09
C LEU A 98 17.58 0.32 -0.99
N PRO A 99 18.31 0.21 0.14
CA PRO A 99 19.25 -0.91 0.28
C PRO A 99 18.62 -2.29 0.13
N TRP A 100 17.31 -2.41 0.39
CA TRP A 100 16.61 -3.69 0.33
C TRP A 100 15.66 -3.79 -0.86
N SER A 101 15.59 -2.79 -1.71
CA SER A 101 14.73 -2.85 -2.88
C SER A 101 15.24 -1.91 -3.96
N PRO A 102 15.32 -2.35 -5.22
CA PRO A 102 15.76 -1.48 -6.31
C PRO A 102 14.76 -0.37 -6.62
N CYS A 103 13.52 -0.50 -6.17
CA CYS A 103 12.52 0.53 -6.42
C CYS A 103 11.45 0.43 -5.34
N ALA A 104 11.32 1.48 -4.55
CA ALA A 104 10.34 1.53 -3.48
C ALA A 104 9.82 2.94 -3.30
N ALA A 105 8.66 3.05 -2.68
CA ALA A 105 8.01 4.34 -2.41
C ALA A 105 7.02 4.17 -1.28
N SER A 106 6.65 5.27 -0.65
CA SER A 106 5.59 5.26 0.36
C SER A 106 4.70 6.46 0.14
N VAL A 107 3.40 6.25 0.12
CA VAL A 107 2.42 7.30 -0.11
C VAL A 107 1.23 7.11 0.83
N VAL A 108 0.59 8.23 1.15
CA VAL A 108 -0.74 8.21 1.75
C VAL A 108 -1.69 8.61 0.62
N ASP A 109 -2.60 7.73 0.24
CA ASP A 109 -3.46 8.01 -0.90
C ASP A 109 -4.55 9.02 -0.52
N ARG A 110 -5.35 9.45 -1.52
CA ARG A 110 -6.36 10.48 -1.27
C ARG A 110 -7.49 10.02 -0.35
N PHE A 111 -7.53 8.73 -0.03
CA PHE A 111 -8.51 8.18 0.91
C PHE A 111 -7.94 8.04 2.32
N GLY A 112 -6.66 8.39 2.52
CA GLY A 112 -6.02 8.35 3.83
C GLY A 112 -5.32 7.03 4.15
N ILE A 113 -5.15 6.16 3.18
CA ILE A 113 -4.51 4.87 3.40
C ILE A 113 -3.03 4.97 3.09
N TRP A 114 -2.22 4.46 3.98
CA TRP A 114 -0.76 4.55 3.91
C TRP A 114 -0.20 3.28 3.27
N TRP A 115 0.47 3.44 2.14
CA TRP A 115 1.00 2.34 1.34
C TRP A 115 2.51 2.37 1.29
N TYR A 116 3.12 1.19 1.38
CA TYR A 116 4.52 0.99 1.04
C TYR A 116 4.57 0.09 -0.20
N LEU A 117 5.22 0.55 -1.24
CA LEU A 117 5.28 -0.12 -2.54
C LEU A 117 6.72 -0.48 -2.82
N SER A 118 6.97 -1.70 -3.27
CA SER A 118 8.34 -2.13 -3.52
C SER A 118 8.39 -3.20 -4.61
N SER A 119 9.59 -3.43 -5.12
CA SER A 119 9.83 -4.55 -6.04
C SER A 119 11.12 -5.24 -5.66
N ALA A 120 11.19 -6.57 -5.92
CA ALA A 120 12.38 -7.38 -5.72
C ALA A 120 13.03 -7.14 -4.35
N SER A 121 12.22 -7.04 -3.32
CA SER A 121 12.70 -6.75 -1.98
C SER A 121 13.47 -7.91 -1.41
N HIS A 122 14.50 -7.62 -0.65
CA HIS A 122 15.25 -8.61 0.09
C HIS A 122 15.60 -8.06 1.46
N ARG A 123 15.92 -8.96 2.37
CA ARG A 123 16.28 -8.53 3.73
C ARG A 123 17.77 -8.31 3.82
N PRO A 124 18.18 -7.12 4.25
CA PRO A 124 19.57 -6.95 4.62
C PRO A 124 19.94 -7.84 5.80
N SER A 125 21.22 -7.99 6.06
CA SER A 125 21.70 -8.68 7.23
C SER A 125 21.10 -8.06 8.49
N GLU A 126 20.91 -8.87 9.55
CA GLU A 126 20.32 -8.37 10.78
C GLU A 126 21.17 -7.28 11.45
N ASP A 127 22.45 -7.25 11.14
CA ASP A 127 23.36 -6.24 11.67
C ASP A 127 23.61 -5.11 10.68
N TYR A 128 22.73 -4.97 9.67
CA TYR A 128 22.80 -3.86 8.74
C TYR A 128 22.52 -2.55 9.48
N ASP A 129 23.36 -1.57 9.24
CA ASP A 129 23.19 -0.26 9.87
C ASP A 129 22.26 0.60 9.02
N TYR A 130 21.00 0.64 9.42
CA TYR A 130 19.99 1.40 8.70
C TYR A 130 20.21 2.91 8.73
N TRP A 131 21.00 3.37 9.70
CA TRP A 131 21.27 4.80 9.82
C TRP A 131 22.38 5.24 8.87
N ASN A 132 23.37 4.36 8.64
CA ASN A 132 24.54 4.70 7.83
C ASN A 132 24.62 3.91 6.54
N GLY A 133 23.74 2.92 6.37
CA GLY A 133 23.67 2.13 5.13
C GLY A 133 24.78 1.09 5.01
N ASN A 134 25.38 0.69 6.13
CA ASN A 134 26.48 -0.27 6.14
C ASN A 134 26.18 -1.42 7.10
N PRO A 135 26.65 -2.63 6.81
CA PRO A 135 26.53 -3.73 7.76
C PRO A 135 27.39 -3.47 9.00
N LEU A 136 26.81 -3.64 10.17
CA LEU A 136 27.54 -3.42 11.41
C LEU A 136 28.61 -4.48 11.64
N SER A 137 28.37 -5.70 11.16
CA SER A 137 29.28 -6.80 11.36
C SER A 137 30.59 -6.64 10.61
N SER A 138 30.65 -5.75 9.63
CA SER A 138 31.86 -5.55 8.84
C SER A 138 32.99 -4.93 9.67
N GLY A 139 32.62 -4.22 10.73
CA GLY A 139 33.61 -3.55 11.55
C GLY A 139 34.18 -2.30 10.93
N ASP A 140 33.84 -2.01 9.72
CA ASP A 140 34.31 -0.81 9.03
C ASP A 140 33.15 0.07 8.59
N ASN A 141 32.07 0.00 9.31
CA ASN A 141 30.87 0.77 9.03
C ASN A 141 30.90 2.13 9.71
N GLU A 142 32.02 2.57 10.13
CA GLU A 142 32.12 3.90 10.65
C GLU A 142 31.86 4.90 9.54
N VAL A 143 31.25 5.91 9.85
CA VAL A 143 30.85 6.89 8.84
C VAL A 143 31.31 8.24 9.20
#